data_9ee46433ed7f68d70f375fa92ff737ca
#
_entry.id   9ee46433ed7f68d70f375fa92ff737ca
#
_cell.length_a   1.000
_cell.length_b   1.000
_cell.length_c   1.000
_cell.angle_alpha   90.00
_cell.angle_beta   90.00
_cell.angle_gamma   90.00
#
_symmetry.space_group_name_H-M   'P 1'
#
loop_
_entity.id
_entity.type
_entity.pdbx_description
1 polymer ?
#
loop_
_entity_poly.entity_id
_entity_poly.type
_entity_poly.pdbx_seq_one_letter_code
_entity_poly.pdbx_strand_id
1 'polypeptide(L)'
;MEKLYFTVAGTNHHYGTEFMEPGMEVSLVKDPENEHDKEAIKVEMPGLGLVGYVANSPYTVKGESMSAGRLYDRIGDAAIGKILYVLPQGVLCEIVEREDKTV
;
A
#
# COMPACT_ATOMS: atom_id res chain seq x y z
N MET A 1 7.06 14.46 13.14
CA MET A 1 6.72 13.07 12.80
C MET A 1 6.89 12.85 11.31
N GLU A 2 7.59 11.79 10.95
CA GLU A 2 7.85 11.48 9.57
C GLU A 2 6.60 10.96 8.87
N LYS A 3 6.30 11.51 7.69
CA LYS A 3 5.19 11.02 6.87
C LYS A 3 5.71 10.02 5.85
N LEU A 4 5.04 8.88 5.75
CA LEU A 4 5.39 7.84 4.80
C LEU A 4 4.27 7.71 3.77
N TYR A 5 4.65 7.69 2.50
CA TYR A 5 3.72 7.58 1.39
C TYR A 5 3.99 6.31 0.61
N PHE A 6 2.95 5.73 0.04
CA PHE A 6 3.08 4.54 -0.79
C PHE A 6 2.05 4.57 -1.92
N THR A 7 2.27 3.76 -2.93
CA THR A 7 1.36 3.64 -4.08
C THR A 7 0.73 2.26 -4.06
N VAL A 8 -0.58 2.18 -4.26
CA VAL A 8 -1.27 0.90 -4.46
C VAL A 8 -1.29 0.61 -5.95
N ALA A 9 -0.82 -0.57 -6.32
CA ALA A 9 -0.77 -1.03 -7.70
C ALA A 9 -1.52 -2.35 -7.82
N GLY A 10 -1.75 -2.79 -9.07
CA GLY A 10 -2.38 -4.07 -9.34
C GLY A 10 -3.89 -4.10 -9.10
N THR A 11 -4.51 -2.94 -8.93
CA THR A 11 -5.95 -2.87 -8.65
C THR A 11 -6.80 -3.45 -9.78
N ASN A 12 -6.31 -3.40 -11.02
CA ASN A 12 -7.03 -3.94 -12.17
C ASN A 12 -7.24 -5.44 -12.10
N HIS A 13 -6.44 -6.14 -11.31
CA HIS A 13 -6.56 -7.58 -11.11
C HIS A 13 -7.57 -7.92 -10.01
N HIS A 14 -8.18 -6.91 -9.39
CA HIS A 14 -9.12 -7.08 -8.29
C HIS A 14 -10.40 -6.29 -8.58
N TYR A 15 -10.64 -5.20 -7.86
CA TYR A 15 -11.88 -4.44 -7.98
C TYR A 15 -11.75 -3.15 -8.77
N GLY A 16 -10.54 -2.83 -9.27
CA GLY A 16 -10.30 -1.55 -9.91
C GLY A 16 -10.27 -0.41 -8.89
N THR A 17 -10.44 0.80 -9.36
CA THR A 17 -10.34 1.99 -8.52
C THR A 17 -11.59 2.89 -8.54
N GLU A 18 -12.63 2.53 -9.28
CA GLU A 18 -13.79 3.41 -9.45
C GLU A 18 -14.50 3.75 -8.13
N PHE A 19 -14.45 2.83 -7.17
CA PHE A 19 -15.09 3.05 -5.86
C PHE A 19 -14.18 3.77 -4.87
N MET A 20 -12.91 3.94 -5.20
CA MET A 20 -11.94 4.53 -4.29
C MET A 20 -12.01 6.04 -4.31
N GLU A 21 -11.96 6.66 -3.14
CA GLU A 21 -12.01 8.11 -3.00
C GLU A 21 -10.98 8.58 -1.97
N PRO A 22 -10.43 9.79 -2.16
CA PRO A 22 -9.55 10.37 -1.14
C PRO A 22 -10.23 10.37 0.22
N GLY A 23 -9.47 10.04 1.26
CA GLY A 23 -9.97 9.96 2.62
C GLY A 23 -10.33 8.57 3.08
N MET A 24 -10.53 7.63 2.16
CA MET A 24 -10.81 6.25 2.54
C MET A 24 -9.57 5.60 3.12
N GLU A 25 -9.79 4.72 4.12
CA GLU A 25 -8.69 3.99 4.74
C GLU A 25 -8.50 2.63 4.08
N VAL A 26 -7.25 2.19 4.07
CA VAL A 26 -6.86 0.87 3.59
C VAL A 26 -6.00 0.21 4.66
N SER A 27 -6.02 -1.12 4.69
CA SER A 27 -5.18 -1.89 5.60
C SER A 27 -4.02 -2.48 4.83
N LEU A 28 -2.82 -2.41 5.41
CA LEU A 28 -1.63 -3.02 4.83
C LEU A 28 -1.25 -4.23 5.67
N VAL A 29 -0.98 -5.35 5.01
CA VAL A 29 -0.59 -6.59 5.67
C VAL A 29 0.59 -7.19 4.92
N LYS A 30 1.71 -7.37 5.60
CA LYS A 30 2.88 -8.01 4.99
C LYS A 30 2.54 -9.44 4.56
N ASP A 31 3.09 -9.84 3.42
CA ASP A 31 2.87 -11.16 2.86
C ASP A 31 4.23 -11.83 2.58
N PRO A 32 4.96 -12.24 3.63
CA PRO A 32 6.33 -12.77 3.46
C PRO A 32 6.39 -14.10 2.71
N GLU A 33 5.24 -14.77 2.56
CA GLU A 33 5.18 -16.04 1.83
C GLU A 33 4.74 -15.89 0.39
N ASN A 34 4.67 -14.64 -0.10
CA ASN A 34 4.32 -14.39 -1.48
C ASN A 34 5.34 -15.04 -2.42
N GLU A 35 4.85 -15.78 -3.42
CA GLU A 35 5.70 -16.54 -4.32
C GLU A 35 6.56 -15.66 -5.23
N HIS A 36 6.09 -14.45 -5.51
CA HIS A 36 6.75 -13.56 -6.47
C HIS A 36 7.60 -12.50 -5.81
N ASP A 37 7.30 -12.14 -4.56
CA ASP A 37 7.98 -11.03 -3.90
C ASP A 37 7.88 -11.21 -2.38
N LYS A 38 9.01 -11.50 -1.76
CA LYS A 38 9.05 -11.72 -0.31
C LYS A 38 8.82 -10.44 0.50
N GLU A 39 8.90 -9.29 -0.16
CA GLU A 39 8.62 -8.01 0.45
C GLU A 39 7.23 -7.51 0.11
N ALA A 40 6.36 -8.37 -0.39
CA ALA A 40 5.01 -7.99 -0.77
C ALA A 40 4.22 -7.51 0.43
N ILE A 41 3.48 -6.43 0.23
CA ILE A 41 2.56 -5.89 1.22
C ILE A 41 1.19 -5.81 0.57
N LYS A 42 0.25 -6.59 1.09
CA LYS A 42 -1.13 -6.59 0.60
C LYS A 42 -1.84 -5.33 1.06
N VAL A 43 -2.69 -4.81 0.20
CA VAL A 43 -3.59 -3.70 0.54
C VAL A 43 -5.01 -4.25 0.53
N GLU A 44 -5.71 -4.08 1.65
CA GLU A 44 -7.05 -4.63 1.84
C GLU A 44 -8.01 -3.53 2.28
N MET A 45 -9.30 -3.74 2.00
CA MET A 45 -10.35 -2.83 2.45
C MET A 45 -11.48 -3.61 3.08
N PRO A 46 -12.17 -3.04 4.10
CA PRO A 46 -13.28 -3.71 4.77
C PRO A 46 -14.34 -4.15 3.77
N GLY A 47 -14.80 -5.39 3.90
CA GLY A 47 -15.85 -5.93 3.05
C GLY A 47 -15.39 -6.44 1.69
N LEU A 48 -14.21 -6.06 1.24
CA LEU A 48 -13.68 -6.48 -0.07
C LEU A 48 -12.49 -7.42 0.03
N GLY A 49 -11.70 -7.31 1.10
CA GLY A 49 -10.46 -8.04 1.20
C GLY A 49 -9.38 -7.40 0.33
N LEU A 50 -8.64 -8.22 -0.41
CA LEU A 50 -7.49 -7.75 -1.20
C LEU A 50 -7.92 -6.87 -2.36
N VAL A 51 -7.41 -5.64 -2.39
CA VAL A 51 -7.71 -4.68 -3.47
C VAL A 51 -6.47 -4.33 -4.30
N GLY A 52 -5.30 -4.68 -3.85
CA GLY A 52 -4.06 -4.44 -4.57
C GLY A 52 -2.85 -4.72 -3.68
N TYR A 53 -1.70 -4.28 -4.13
CA TYR A 53 -0.43 -4.42 -3.42
C TYR A 53 0.30 -3.09 -3.40
N VAL A 54 1.15 -2.89 -2.41
CA VAL A 54 2.04 -1.73 -2.42
C VAL A 54 3.01 -1.90 -3.58
N ALA A 55 3.13 -0.86 -4.42
CA ALA A 55 3.99 -0.89 -5.59
C ALA A 55 5.44 -1.11 -5.18
N ASN A 56 6.14 -2.00 -5.89
CA ASN A 56 7.53 -2.35 -5.58
C ASN A 56 8.42 -2.30 -6.82
N SER A 57 7.95 -1.71 -7.89
CA SER A 57 8.71 -1.56 -9.14
C SER A 57 8.89 -0.09 -9.45
N PRO A 58 10.04 0.33 -9.99
CA PRO A 58 10.23 1.72 -10.40
C PRO A 58 9.21 2.17 -11.44
N TYR A 59 8.56 1.21 -12.13
CA TYR A 59 7.53 1.55 -13.12
C TYR A 59 6.16 1.83 -12.48
N THR A 60 5.93 1.38 -11.25
CA THR A 60 4.63 1.51 -10.61
C THR A 60 4.65 2.44 -9.40
N VAL A 61 5.79 2.65 -8.78
CA VAL A 61 5.93 3.59 -7.67
C VAL A 61 5.78 5.02 -8.21
N LYS A 62 4.88 5.80 -7.60
CA LYS A 62 4.61 7.17 -8.02
C LYS A 62 5.49 8.15 -7.24
N GLY A 63 6.24 8.98 -7.99
CA GLY A 63 7.04 10.04 -7.39
C GLY A 63 7.99 9.52 -6.34
N GLU A 64 7.99 10.16 -5.19
CA GLU A 64 8.87 9.80 -4.08
C GLU A 64 8.20 8.92 -3.03
N SER A 65 7.04 8.34 -3.36
CA SER A 65 6.43 7.36 -2.46
C SER A 65 7.34 6.15 -2.31
N MET A 66 7.20 5.45 -1.20
CA MET A 66 8.07 4.31 -0.90
C MET A 66 7.63 3.05 -1.65
N SER A 67 8.60 2.34 -2.21
CA SER A 67 8.36 0.98 -2.70
C SER A 67 8.01 0.06 -1.53
N ALA A 68 7.41 -1.08 -1.83
CA ALA A 68 7.09 -2.06 -0.79
C ALA A 68 8.35 -2.47 -0.03
N GLY A 69 9.46 -2.70 -0.72
CA GLY A 69 10.70 -3.09 -0.08
C GLY A 69 11.20 -2.06 0.93
N ARG A 70 11.10 -0.78 0.58
CA ARG A 70 11.51 0.29 1.49
C ARG A 70 10.53 0.44 2.65
N LEU A 71 9.24 0.34 2.37
CA LEU A 71 8.20 0.47 3.39
C LEU A 71 8.22 -0.72 4.35
N TYR A 72 8.57 -1.90 3.85
CA TYR A 72 8.59 -3.13 4.62
C TYR A 72 9.39 -3.00 5.91
N ASP A 73 10.48 -2.26 5.86
CA ASP A 73 11.35 -2.06 7.02
C ASP A 73 10.89 -0.93 7.95
N ARG A 74 9.87 -0.21 7.56
CA ARG A 74 9.40 0.97 8.29
C ARG A 74 8.09 0.73 9.03
N ILE A 75 7.42 -0.39 8.80
CA ILE A 75 6.16 -0.74 9.44
C ILE A 75 6.25 -2.11 10.09
N GLY A 76 5.36 -2.39 11.05
CA GLY A 76 5.21 -3.72 11.61
C GLY A 76 4.49 -4.64 10.64
N ASP A 77 3.90 -5.73 11.15
CA ASP A 77 3.22 -6.71 10.28
C ASP A 77 1.98 -6.13 9.61
N ALA A 78 1.42 -5.08 10.17
CA ALA A 78 0.24 -4.42 9.65
C ALA A 78 0.34 -2.91 9.85
N ALA A 79 -0.39 -2.17 9.02
CA ALA A 79 -0.47 -0.72 9.12
C ALA A 79 -1.78 -0.25 8.50
N ILE A 80 -2.13 1.00 8.73
CA ILE A 80 -3.30 1.61 8.12
C ILE A 80 -2.85 2.79 7.27
N GLY A 81 -3.35 2.85 6.05
CA GLY A 81 -3.11 3.95 5.13
C GLY A 81 -4.38 4.70 4.83
N LYS A 82 -4.23 5.85 4.24
CA LYS A 82 -5.34 6.70 3.82
C LYS A 82 -5.12 7.13 2.39
N ILE A 83 -6.14 6.98 1.57
CA ILE A 83 -6.07 7.37 0.15
C ILE A 83 -5.97 8.90 0.07
N LEU A 84 -4.97 9.39 -0.65
CA LEU A 84 -4.79 10.82 -0.93
C LEU A 84 -5.27 11.16 -2.33
N TYR A 85 -4.84 10.41 -3.33
CA TYR A 85 -5.19 10.65 -4.73
C TYR A 85 -5.39 9.34 -5.48
N VAL A 86 -6.45 9.27 -6.26
CA VAL A 86 -6.69 8.15 -7.16
C VAL A 86 -6.22 8.58 -8.55
N LEU A 87 -5.16 7.95 -9.03
CA LEU A 87 -4.53 8.29 -10.31
C LEU A 87 -4.80 7.18 -11.32
N PRO A 88 -4.68 7.48 -12.64
CA PRO A 88 -4.98 6.45 -13.66
C PRO A 88 -4.16 5.18 -13.53
N GLN A 89 -2.95 5.28 -13.00
CA GLN A 89 -2.03 4.15 -12.95
C GLN A 89 -1.64 3.74 -11.53
N GLY A 90 -2.37 4.21 -10.53
CA GLY A 90 -2.08 3.85 -9.15
C GLY A 90 -2.80 4.74 -8.18
N VAL A 91 -2.81 4.34 -6.93
CA VAL A 91 -3.48 5.10 -5.87
C VAL A 91 -2.42 5.53 -4.86
N LEU A 92 -2.27 6.84 -4.68
CA LEU A 92 -1.29 7.39 -3.74
C LEU A 92 -1.91 7.48 -2.37
N CYS A 93 -1.23 6.92 -1.39
CA CYS A 93 -1.70 6.84 -0.01
C CYS A 93 -0.63 7.30 0.97
N GLU A 94 -1.08 7.61 2.18
CA GLU A 94 -0.23 7.98 3.29
C GLU A 94 -0.43 6.99 4.43
N ILE A 95 0.65 6.60 5.11
CA ILE A 95 0.53 5.81 6.33
C ILE A 95 0.01 6.71 7.43
N VAL A 96 -1.11 6.33 8.05
CA VAL A 96 -1.71 7.12 9.13
C VAL A 96 -1.62 6.42 10.48
N GLU A 97 -1.44 5.09 10.48
CA GLU A 97 -1.27 4.34 11.71
C GLU A 97 -0.34 3.17 11.43
N ARG A 98 0.68 3.02 12.24
CA ARG A 98 1.60 1.91 12.13
C ARG A 98 2.18 1.58 13.48
N GLU A 99 2.56 0.32 13.63
CA GLU A 99 3.39 -0.11 14.73
C GLU A 99 4.83 0.09 14.28
N ASP A 100 5.58 0.93 14.99
CA ASP A 100 6.97 1.18 14.63
C ASP A 100 7.78 -0.09 14.82
N LYS A 101 8.59 -0.38 13.80
CA LYS A 101 9.53 -1.48 13.89
C LYS A 101 10.71 -0.98 14.71
N THR A 102 10.61 -1.16 16.01
CA THR A 102 11.69 -0.77 16.91
C THR A 102 12.80 -1.81 16.90
N VAL A 103 13.96 -1.30 16.96
CA VAL A 103 15.15 -2.12 17.01
C VAL A 103 15.55 -2.34 18.47
#